data_0771912c6c3e5f333ab94480ec074907
#
_entry.id   0771912c6c3e5f333ab94480ec074907
#
_cell.length_a   1.000
_cell.length_b   1.000
_cell.length_c   1.000
_cell.angle_alpha   90.00
_cell.angle_beta   90.00
_cell.angle_gamma   90.00
#
_symmetry.space_group_name_H-M   'P 1'
#
loop_
_entity.id
_entity.type
_entity.pdbx_description
1 polymer ?
#
loop_
_entity_poly.entity_id
_entity_poly.type
_entity_poly.pdbx_seq_one_letter_code
_entity_poly.pdbx_strand_id
1 'polypeptide(L)'
;MNNLCEKFHFKQYNSSMYYTAANGLAETFNKTLCNLLKKVMDKSKRDWHLRIGEALWAYRITFRTPTQATPYTLVYSVETVLPLECQIPSLIITIQEGFSEKDNVRLRLEKLEALDEKRLETQQRIECYQARLSKAFNKHVRSRSFQIGELVLVVRRSIILTHDRQKKFIPK
;
A
#
# COMPACT_ATOMS: atom_id res chain seq x y z
N MET A 1 -0.38 12.63 -15.82
CA MET A 1 0.08 12.64 -14.41
C MET A 1 -0.10 14.01 -13.76
N ASN A 2 0.39 15.11 -14.34
CA ASN A 2 0.29 16.46 -13.74
C ASN A 2 -1.15 16.84 -13.35
N ASN A 3 -2.11 16.58 -14.23
CA ASN A 3 -3.54 16.86 -13.98
C ASN A 3 -4.12 16.15 -12.75
N LEU A 4 -3.61 14.93 -12.42
CA LEU A 4 -3.99 14.20 -11.23
C LEU A 4 -3.39 14.83 -9.96
N CYS A 5 -2.11 15.25 -10.04
CA CYS A 5 -1.41 15.89 -8.93
C CYS A 5 -2.07 17.21 -8.54
N GLU A 6 -2.47 18.02 -9.54
CA GLU A 6 -3.18 19.28 -9.34
C GLU A 6 -4.57 19.05 -8.72
N LYS A 7 -5.34 18.09 -9.25
CA LYS A 7 -6.69 17.80 -8.77
C LYS A 7 -6.71 17.33 -7.30
N PHE A 8 -5.72 16.58 -6.87
CA PHE A 8 -5.66 16.00 -5.52
C PHE A 8 -4.61 16.67 -4.61
N HIS A 9 -4.04 17.79 -5.03
CA HIS A 9 -3.09 18.60 -4.25
C HIS A 9 -1.90 17.82 -3.67
N PHE A 10 -1.32 16.90 -4.43
CA PHE A 10 -0.11 16.19 -4.02
C PHE A 10 1.06 16.46 -4.96
N LYS A 11 2.28 16.35 -4.43
CA LYS A 11 3.51 16.54 -5.20
C LYS A 11 4.09 15.19 -5.62
N GLN A 12 4.44 15.08 -6.90
CA GLN A 12 5.15 13.92 -7.42
C GLN A 12 6.66 14.18 -7.34
N TYR A 13 7.37 13.27 -6.68
CA TYR A 13 8.83 13.27 -6.65
C TYR A 13 9.36 12.10 -7.48
N ASN A 14 10.28 12.38 -8.40
CA ASN A 14 10.94 11.36 -9.17
C ASN A 14 12.16 10.85 -8.40
N SER A 15 12.33 9.55 -8.35
CA SER A 15 13.48 8.90 -7.75
C SER A 15 14.24 8.08 -8.79
N SER A 16 15.57 7.98 -8.65
CA SER A 16 16.37 7.11 -9.49
C SER A 16 16.11 5.64 -9.14
N MET A 17 16.27 4.74 -10.12
CA MET A 17 16.12 3.30 -9.92
C MET A 17 17.13 2.72 -8.92
N TYR A 18 18.21 3.44 -8.64
CA TYR A 18 19.26 3.03 -7.70
C TYR A 18 18.95 3.43 -6.25
N TYR A 19 18.06 4.37 -6.03
CA TYR A 19 17.73 4.84 -4.69
C TYR A 19 16.61 4.00 -4.08
N THR A 20 16.98 2.85 -3.55
CA THR A 20 16.04 1.86 -3.00
C THR A 20 15.21 2.38 -1.82
N ALA A 21 15.75 3.30 -1.01
CA ALA A 21 15.04 3.86 0.13
C ALA A 21 13.79 4.64 -0.30
N ALA A 22 13.89 5.45 -1.37
CA ALA A 22 12.74 6.20 -1.89
C ALA A 22 11.75 5.31 -2.66
N ASN A 23 12.23 4.22 -3.29
CA ASN A 23 11.40 3.32 -4.09
C ASN A 23 10.76 2.20 -3.27
N GLY A 24 11.18 1.98 -2.03
CA GLY A 24 10.80 0.82 -1.22
C GLY A 24 9.29 0.66 -1.02
N LEU A 25 8.55 1.76 -0.85
CA LEU A 25 7.09 1.73 -0.73
C LEU A 25 6.41 1.29 -2.02
N ALA A 26 6.84 1.84 -3.16
CA ALA A 26 6.29 1.48 -4.47
C ALA A 26 6.62 0.02 -4.85
N GLU A 27 7.84 -0.43 -4.55
CA GLU A 27 8.25 -1.81 -4.77
C GLU A 27 7.43 -2.78 -3.91
N THR A 28 7.21 -2.46 -2.64
CA THR A 28 6.41 -3.26 -1.71
C THR A 28 4.95 -3.33 -2.15
N PHE A 29 4.38 -2.19 -2.54
CA PHE A 29 3.02 -2.13 -3.08
C PHE A 29 2.88 -3.01 -4.32
N ASN A 30 3.76 -2.84 -5.30
CA ASN A 30 3.74 -3.60 -6.55
C ASN A 30 3.89 -5.11 -6.29
N LYS A 31 4.80 -5.51 -5.39
CA LYS A 31 4.97 -6.92 -4.99
C LYS A 31 3.70 -7.49 -4.38
N THR A 32 3.06 -6.74 -3.50
CA THR A 32 1.81 -7.17 -2.84
C THR A 32 0.67 -7.27 -3.87
N LEU A 33 0.51 -6.25 -4.73
CA LEU A 33 -0.51 -6.24 -5.77
C LEU A 33 -0.32 -7.40 -6.76
N CYS A 34 0.91 -7.66 -7.20
CA CYS A 34 1.22 -8.81 -8.05
C CYS A 34 0.87 -10.15 -7.37
N ASN A 35 1.08 -10.26 -6.06
CA ASN A 35 0.72 -11.49 -5.33
C ASN A 35 -0.79 -11.65 -5.21
N LEU A 36 -1.53 -10.57 -5.00
CA LEU A 36 -3.00 -10.59 -4.99
C LEU A 36 -3.55 -10.92 -6.38
N LEU A 37 -3.03 -10.30 -7.44
CA LEU A 37 -3.41 -10.61 -8.82
C LEU A 37 -3.19 -12.09 -9.15
N LYS A 38 -2.05 -12.67 -8.73
CA LYS A 38 -1.80 -14.11 -8.93
C LYS A 38 -2.81 -15.02 -8.23
N LYS A 39 -3.39 -14.59 -7.11
CA LYS A 39 -4.41 -15.35 -6.39
C LYS A 39 -5.79 -15.23 -7.03
N VAL A 40 -6.10 -14.06 -7.60
CA VAL A 40 -7.40 -13.78 -8.22
C VAL A 40 -7.48 -14.31 -9.65
N MET A 41 -6.32 -14.40 -10.33
CA MET A 41 -6.27 -14.90 -11.70
C MET A 41 -6.35 -16.43 -11.75
N ASP A 42 -7.20 -16.91 -12.65
CA ASP A 42 -7.25 -18.31 -13.08
C ASP A 42 -6.02 -18.72 -13.90
N LYS A 43 -6.06 -19.88 -14.53
CA LYS A 43 -4.98 -20.44 -15.37
C LYS A 43 -4.53 -19.51 -16.49
N SER A 44 -5.41 -18.64 -17.00
CA SER A 44 -5.08 -17.64 -18.03
C SER A 44 -4.57 -16.36 -17.41
N LYS A 45 -3.28 -16.06 -17.56
CA LYS A 45 -2.65 -14.82 -17.08
C LYS A 45 -2.89 -13.61 -18.01
N ARG A 46 -3.64 -13.78 -19.10
CA ARG A 46 -3.86 -12.74 -20.12
C ARG A 46 -4.86 -11.69 -19.69
N ASP A 47 -5.82 -12.08 -18.84
CA ASP A 47 -6.96 -11.25 -18.43
C ASP A 47 -6.70 -10.49 -17.10
N TRP A 48 -5.42 -10.30 -16.74
CA TRP A 48 -5.03 -9.64 -15.50
C TRP A 48 -5.58 -8.21 -15.37
N HIS A 49 -5.72 -7.49 -16.48
CA HIS A 49 -6.23 -6.12 -16.52
C HIS A 49 -7.70 -6.04 -16.11
N LEU A 50 -8.50 -7.07 -16.38
CA LEU A 50 -9.90 -7.16 -15.94
C LEU A 50 -10.02 -7.41 -14.43
N ARG A 51 -9.02 -8.08 -13.84
CA ARG A 51 -9.00 -8.47 -12.43
C ARG A 51 -8.27 -7.48 -11.52
N ILE A 52 -7.69 -6.42 -12.08
CA ILE A 52 -6.93 -5.43 -11.28
C ILE A 52 -7.81 -4.72 -10.25
N GLY A 53 -9.09 -4.48 -10.56
CA GLY A 53 -10.05 -3.89 -9.64
C GLY A 53 -10.28 -4.74 -8.39
N GLU A 54 -10.43 -6.05 -8.55
CA GLU A 54 -10.59 -7.02 -7.46
C GLU A 54 -9.32 -7.10 -6.59
N ALA A 55 -8.15 -7.11 -7.22
CA ALA A 55 -6.87 -7.13 -6.49
C ALA A 55 -6.63 -5.82 -5.72
N LEU A 56 -7.00 -4.67 -6.27
CA LEU A 56 -6.94 -3.39 -5.59
C LEU A 56 -7.93 -3.32 -4.43
N TRP A 57 -9.13 -3.86 -4.60
CA TRP A 57 -10.11 -3.98 -3.52
C TRP A 57 -9.55 -4.83 -2.39
N ALA A 58 -9.06 -6.03 -2.68
CA ALA A 58 -8.43 -6.90 -1.70
C ALA A 58 -7.26 -6.18 -0.98
N TYR A 59 -6.47 -5.38 -1.70
CA TYR A 59 -5.41 -4.58 -1.10
C TYR A 59 -5.94 -3.56 -0.08
N ARG A 60 -7.04 -2.87 -0.40
CA ARG A 60 -7.63 -1.82 0.45
C ARG A 60 -8.20 -2.37 1.75
N ILE A 61 -8.74 -3.57 1.73
CA ILE A 61 -9.37 -4.21 2.90
C ILE A 61 -8.39 -5.11 3.69
N THR A 62 -7.17 -5.33 3.18
CA THR A 62 -6.19 -6.16 3.89
C THR A 62 -5.52 -5.36 5.01
N PHE A 63 -5.51 -5.92 6.21
CA PHE A 63 -4.81 -5.38 7.37
C PHE A 63 -3.30 -5.27 7.12
N ARG A 64 -2.70 -4.16 7.53
CA ARG A 64 -1.28 -3.87 7.35
C ARG A 64 -0.56 -3.83 8.70
N THR A 65 0.42 -4.69 8.88
CA THR A 65 1.22 -4.74 10.11
C THR A 65 1.88 -3.40 10.47
N PRO A 66 2.48 -2.63 9.51
CA PRO A 66 3.11 -1.36 9.85
C PRO A 66 2.14 -0.29 10.35
N THR A 67 0.92 -0.27 9.84
CA THR A 67 -0.11 0.71 10.20
C THR A 67 -1.06 0.21 11.26
N GLN A 68 -1.12 -1.10 11.47
CA GLN A 68 -2.12 -1.78 12.30
C GLN A 68 -3.57 -1.38 11.95
N ALA A 69 -3.80 -1.12 10.69
CA ALA A 69 -5.09 -0.76 10.14
C ALA A 69 -5.20 -1.21 8.69
N THR A 70 -6.42 -1.23 8.16
CA THR A 70 -6.63 -1.39 6.73
C THR A 70 -6.56 -0.02 6.04
N PRO A 71 -6.09 0.08 4.78
CA PRO A 71 -6.16 1.33 4.03
C PRO A 71 -7.58 1.90 3.95
N TYR A 72 -8.58 1.04 3.90
CA TYR A 72 -9.98 1.43 3.84
C TYR A 72 -10.43 2.16 5.12
N THR A 73 -10.12 1.62 6.30
CA THR A 73 -10.51 2.24 7.57
C THR A 73 -9.84 3.61 7.78
N LEU A 74 -8.61 3.80 7.28
CA LEU A 74 -7.90 5.07 7.37
C LEU A 74 -8.47 6.17 6.45
N VAL A 75 -9.23 5.78 5.43
CA VAL A 75 -9.90 6.73 4.52
C VAL A 75 -11.32 7.02 4.97
N TYR A 76 -12.08 5.98 5.30
CA TYR A 76 -13.53 6.08 5.49
C TYR A 76 -13.97 6.03 6.96
N SER A 77 -13.05 5.78 7.89
CA SER A 77 -13.33 5.64 9.33
C SER A 77 -14.29 4.50 9.71
N VAL A 78 -14.59 3.63 8.78
CA VAL A 78 -15.47 2.47 8.97
C VAL A 78 -14.81 1.21 8.45
N GLU A 79 -15.23 0.07 8.96
CA GLU A 79 -14.84 -1.21 8.40
C GLU A 79 -15.62 -1.48 7.11
N THR A 80 -15.00 -2.22 6.22
CA THR A 80 -15.62 -2.60 4.95
C THR A 80 -16.59 -3.73 5.19
N VAL A 81 -17.82 -3.58 4.72
CA VAL A 81 -18.78 -4.68 4.65
C VAL A 81 -18.37 -5.61 3.50
N LEU A 82 -18.14 -6.87 3.81
CA LEU A 82 -17.79 -7.87 2.81
C LEU A 82 -19.04 -8.39 2.09
N PRO A 83 -18.95 -8.84 0.82
CA PRO A 83 -20.10 -9.40 0.10
C PRO A 83 -20.78 -10.55 0.85
N LEU A 84 -20.02 -11.34 1.61
CA LEU A 84 -20.58 -12.41 2.43
C LEU A 84 -21.42 -11.87 3.59
N GLU A 85 -21.03 -10.74 4.18
CA GLU A 85 -21.76 -10.10 5.27
C GLU A 85 -23.08 -9.47 4.81
N CYS A 86 -23.22 -9.15 3.52
CA CYS A 86 -24.49 -8.74 2.94
C CYS A 86 -25.48 -9.91 2.85
N GLN A 87 -24.99 -11.15 2.73
CA GLN A 87 -25.83 -12.37 2.69
C GLN A 87 -26.10 -12.91 4.08
N ILE A 88 -25.11 -12.84 4.98
CA ILE A 88 -25.18 -13.27 6.36
C ILE A 88 -24.81 -12.04 7.21
N PRO A 89 -25.79 -11.23 7.65
CA PRO A 89 -25.52 -9.99 8.38
C PRO A 89 -24.67 -10.27 9.63
N SER A 90 -23.58 -9.55 9.75
CA SER A 90 -22.79 -9.58 10.98
C SER A 90 -23.55 -8.88 12.11
N LEU A 91 -23.20 -9.18 13.36
CA LEU A 91 -23.80 -8.54 14.53
C LEU A 91 -23.71 -7.00 14.45
N ILE A 92 -22.61 -6.48 13.89
CA ILE A 92 -22.40 -5.03 13.71
C ILE A 92 -23.44 -4.43 12.78
N ILE A 93 -23.74 -5.09 11.64
CA ILE A 93 -24.74 -4.64 10.66
C ILE A 93 -26.13 -4.68 11.30
N THR A 94 -26.47 -5.76 11.98
CA THR A 94 -27.77 -5.93 12.65
C THR A 94 -27.99 -4.84 13.71
N ILE A 95 -26.99 -4.50 14.48
CA ILE A 95 -27.06 -3.43 15.47
C ILE A 95 -27.24 -2.06 14.78
N GLN A 96 -26.52 -1.79 13.67
CA GLN A 96 -26.62 -0.54 12.92
C GLN A 96 -28.00 -0.35 12.28
N GLU A 97 -28.63 -1.41 11.80
CA GLU A 97 -29.99 -1.38 11.25
C GLU A 97 -31.04 -1.05 12.31
N GLY A 98 -30.77 -1.33 13.58
CA GLY A 98 -31.63 -0.99 14.70
C GLY A 98 -31.58 0.47 15.16
N PHE A 99 -30.62 1.27 14.67
CA PHE A 99 -30.47 2.68 15.05
C PHE A 99 -31.39 3.60 14.22
N SER A 100 -31.85 4.68 14.85
CA SER A 100 -32.55 5.73 14.11
C SER A 100 -31.57 6.44 13.14
N GLU A 101 -32.11 7.10 12.11
CA GLU A 101 -31.29 7.87 11.16
C GLU A 101 -30.44 8.95 11.86
N LYS A 102 -30.99 9.60 12.90
CA LYS A 102 -30.27 10.60 13.70
C LYS A 102 -29.09 9.99 14.47
N ASP A 103 -29.27 8.82 15.05
CA ASP A 103 -28.21 8.11 15.78
C ASP A 103 -27.11 7.65 14.83
N ASN A 104 -27.46 7.18 13.65
CA ASN A 104 -26.48 6.80 12.61
C ASN A 104 -25.64 8.00 12.16
N VAL A 105 -26.26 9.18 11.95
CA VAL A 105 -25.53 10.41 11.60
C VAL A 105 -24.59 10.82 12.73
N ARG A 106 -25.05 10.79 13.98
CA ARG A 106 -24.22 11.13 15.15
C ARG A 106 -23.00 10.20 15.26
N LEU A 107 -23.23 8.90 15.21
CA LEU A 107 -22.15 7.90 15.22
C LEU A 107 -21.16 8.09 14.06
N ARG A 108 -21.67 8.48 12.90
CA ARG A 108 -20.82 8.76 11.75
C ARG A 108 -19.89 9.97 11.99
N LEU A 109 -20.44 11.05 12.56
CA LEU A 109 -19.65 12.24 12.91
C LEU A 109 -18.59 11.91 13.96
N GLU A 110 -18.94 11.22 15.04
CA GLU A 110 -18.00 10.78 16.08
C GLU A 110 -16.85 9.95 15.49
N LYS A 111 -17.17 9.02 14.56
CA LYS A 111 -16.15 8.22 13.86
C LYS A 111 -15.25 9.07 12.95
N LEU A 112 -15.78 10.13 12.33
CA LEU A 112 -14.99 11.04 11.50
C LEU A 112 -14.06 11.93 12.34
N GLU A 113 -14.52 12.40 13.50
CA GLU A 113 -13.69 13.16 14.43
C GLU A 113 -12.53 12.32 14.98
N ALA A 114 -12.79 11.05 15.32
CA ALA A 114 -11.75 10.12 15.76
C ALA A 114 -10.77 9.68 14.64
N LEU A 115 -11.10 9.97 13.37
CA LEU A 115 -10.28 9.53 12.23
C LEU A 115 -8.91 10.22 12.20
N ASP A 116 -8.86 11.49 12.52
CA ASP A 116 -7.61 12.25 12.47
C ASP A 116 -6.63 11.81 13.56
N GLU A 117 -7.15 11.50 14.75
CA GLU A 117 -6.34 10.90 15.82
C GLU A 117 -5.80 9.53 15.41
N LYS A 118 -6.64 8.68 14.81
CA LYS A 118 -6.23 7.37 14.30
C LYS A 118 -5.18 7.47 13.18
N ARG A 119 -5.29 8.48 12.31
CA ARG A 119 -4.29 8.76 11.28
C ARG A 119 -2.95 9.19 11.87
N LEU A 120 -2.97 10.06 12.88
CA LEU A 120 -1.78 10.52 13.57
C LEU A 120 -1.07 9.33 14.28
N GLU A 121 -1.82 8.51 15.00
CA GLU A 121 -1.28 7.30 15.63
C GLU A 121 -0.67 6.35 14.60
N THR A 122 -1.34 6.15 13.47
CA THR A 122 -0.84 5.34 12.36
C THR A 122 0.46 5.88 11.79
N GLN A 123 0.59 7.19 11.64
CA GLN A 123 1.81 7.85 11.18
C GLN A 123 2.97 7.58 12.15
N GLN A 124 2.76 7.75 13.44
CA GLN A 124 3.78 7.44 14.46
C GLN A 124 4.22 5.98 14.42
N ARG A 125 3.28 5.06 14.23
CA ARG A 125 3.57 3.61 14.07
C ARG A 125 4.43 3.33 12.85
N ILE A 126 4.14 3.98 11.70
CA ILE A 126 4.96 3.87 10.48
C ILE A 126 6.38 4.37 10.74
N GLU A 127 6.54 5.51 11.38
CA GLU A 127 7.86 6.07 11.72
C GLU A 127 8.68 5.12 12.61
N CYS A 128 8.05 4.59 13.66
CA CYS A 128 8.67 3.57 14.52
C CYS A 128 9.05 2.30 13.75
N TYR A 129 8.18 1.83 12.85
CA TYR A 129 8.45 0.67 12.03
C TYR A 129 9.62 0.91 11.07
N GLN A 130 9.66 2.05 10.40
CA GLN A 130 10.74 2.44 9.51
C GLN A 130 12.07 2.60 10.26
N ALA A 131 12.06 3.20 11.45
CA ALA A 131 13.25 3.32 12.29
C ALA A 131 13.80 1.94 12.70
N ARG A 132 12.94 0.99 13.06
CA ARG A 132 13.34 -0.39 13.37
C ARG A 132 13.97 -1.09 12.16
N LEU A 133 13.35 -0.97 10.97
CA LEU A 133 13.87 -1.53 9.72
C LEU A 133 15.24 -0.92 9.37
N SER A 134 15.36 0.40 9.45
CA SER A 134 16.61 1.12 9.19
C SER A 134 17.72 0.67 10.14
N LYS A 135 17.41 0.56 11.44
CA LYS A 135 18.35 0.06 12.44
C LYS A 135 18.81 -1.38 12.13
N ALA A 136 17.87 -2.26 11.77
CA ALA A 136 18.17 -3.64 11.41
C ALA A 136 19.05 -3.74 10.15
N PHE A 137 18.75 -2.92 9.14
CA PHE A 137 19.53 -2.86 7.90
C PHE A 137 20.93 -2.29 8.17
N ASN A 138 21.04 -1.18 8.88
CA ASN A 138 22.31 -0.50 9.16
C ASN A 138 23.25 -1.34 10.03
N LYS A 139 22.73 -2.29 10.80
CA LYS A 139 23.56 -3.24 11.56
C LYS A 139 24.52 -4.04 10.67
N HIS A 140 24.13 -4.28 9.41
CA HIS A 140 24.94 -5.04 8.44
C HIS A 140 25.71 -4.15 7.46
N VAL A 141 25.48 -2.83 7.50
CA VAL A 141 26.16 -1.87 6.61
C VAL A 141 27.42 -1.39 7.26
N ARG A 142 28.54 -1.54 6.54
CA ARG A 142 29.83 -0.91 6.92
C ARG A 142 29.92 0.42 6.18
N SER A 143 30.02 1.51 6.93
CA SER A 143 30.29 2.83 6.35
C SER A 143 31.69 2.84 5.72
N ARG A 144 31.78 3.31 4.49
CA ARG A 144 33.06 3.57 3.80
C ARG A 144 33.06 5.01 3.32
N SER A 145 34.17 5.70 3.49
CA SER A 145 34.44 6.98 2.87
C SER A 145 35.39 6.77 1.71
N PHE A 146 35.13 7.42 0.59
CA PHE A 146 35.98 7.37 -0.61
C PHE A 146 36.64 8.73 -0.80
N GLN A 147 37.88 8.74 -1.24
CA GLN A 147 38.61 9.96 -1.58
C GLN A 147 38.61 10.17 -3.11
N ILE A 148 38.76 11.41 -3.53
CA ILE A 148 38.84 11.75 -4.95
C ILE A 148 40.10 11.10 -5.53
N GLY A 149 39.94 10.30 -6.60
CA GLY A 149 41.02 9.52 -7.25
C GLY A 149 41.10 8.05 -6.83
N GLU A 150 40.30 7.61 -5.86
CA GLU A 150 40.22 6.21 -5.45
C GLU A 150 39.45 5.37 -6.50
N LEU A 151 40.01 4.21 -6.86
CA LEU A 151 39.38 3.27 -7.79
C LEU A 151 38.28 2.50 -7.03
N VAL A 152 37.04 2.60 -7.52
CA VAL A 152 35.89 1.90 -6.95
C VAL A 152 35.28 0.93 -7.96
N LEU A 153 34.95 -0.27 -7.50
CA LEU A 153 34.22 -1.26 -8.31
C LEU A 153 32.72 -0.99 -8.17
N VAL A 154 32.09 -0.59 -9.27
CA VAL A 154 30.61 -0.39 -9.32
C VAL A 154 29.97 -1.61 -9.93
N VAL A 155 29.11 -2.28 -9.15
CA VAL A 155 28.30 -3.40 -9.64
C VAL A 155 27.03 -2.84 -10.31
N ARG A 156 26.91 -3.01 -11.62
CA ARG A 156 25.66 -2.71 -12.33
C ARG A 156 24.59 -3.75 -12.01
N ARG A 157 23.42 -3.29 -11.60
CA ARG A 157 22.29 -4.21 -11.38
C ARG A 157 21.87 -4.87 -12.70
N SER A 158 21.59 -6.15 -12.66
CA SER A 158 21.19 -6.97 -13.82
C SER A 158 19.92 -6.47 -14.53
N ILE A 159 19.07 -5.68 -13.86
CA ILE A 159 17.87 -5.03 -14.42
C ILE A 159 18.19 -4.14 -15.63
N ILE A 160 19.39 -3.56 -15.69
CA ILE A 160 19.80 -2.65 -16.77
C ILE A 160 20.35 -3.46 -17.96
N LEU A 161 20.84 -4.66 -17.72
CA LEU A 161 21.50 -5.50 -18.75
C LEU A 161 20.51 -6.43 -19.47
N THR A 162 19.31 -6.66 -18.94
CA THR A 162 18.33 -7.56 -19.54
C THR A 162 17.17 -6.78 -20.15
N HIS A 163 17.33 -6.36 -21.40
CA HIS A 163 16.24 -5.82 -22.23
C HIS A 163 15.18 -6.90 -22.58
N ASP A 164 15.47 -8.17 -22.31
CA ASP A 164 14.70 -9.35 -22.72
C ASP A 164 14.15 -10.14 -21.53
N ARG A 165 13.44 -9.48 -20.62
CA ARG A 165 12.60 -10.24 -19.67
C ARG A 165 11.23 -10.43 -20.28
N GLN A 166 10.86 -11.70 -20.55
CA GLN A 166 9.50 -12.10 -20.82
C GLN A 166 8.55 -11.35 -19.89
N LYS A 167 7.76 -10.45 -20.45
CA LYS A 167 6.77 -9.67 -19.73
C LYS A 167 5.83 -10.66 -19.04
N LYS A 168 5.80 -10.65 -17.72
CA LYS A 168 4.96 -11.57 -16.91
C LYS A 168 3.46 -11.39 -17.16
N PHE A 169 3.07 -10.22 -17.64
CA PHE A 169 1.70 -9.83 -17.92
C PHE A 169 1.66 -9.12 -19.26
N ILE A 170 1.09 -9.77 -20.26
CA ILE A 170 0.85 -9.20 -21.59
C ILE A 170 -0.68 -9.09 -21.71
N PRO A 171 -1.25 -7.87 -21.84
CA PRO A 171 -2.68 -7.71 -22.15
C PRO A 171 -2.94 -8.26 -23.56
N LYS A 172 -4.16 -8.76 -23.79
CA LYS A 172 -4.64 -9.10 -25.13
C LYS A 172 -4.83 -7.84 -25.94
#